data_8235edbdb396f73c9dae254721bf0cc4
#
_entry.id   8235edbdb396f73c9dae254721bf0cc4
#
_cell.length_a   1.000
_cell.length_b   1.000
_cell.length_c   1.000
_cell.angle_alpha   90.00
_cell.angle_beta   90.00
_cell.angle_gamma   90.00
#
_symmetry.space_group_name_H-M   'P 1'
#
loop_
_entity.id
_entity.type
_entity.pdbx_description
1 polymer ?
#
loop_
_entity_poly.entity_id
_entity_poly.type
_entity_poly.pdbx_seq_one_letter_code
_entity_poly.pdbx_strand_id
1 'polypeptide(L)'
;MSMIKRSNEIAIQKNVKMMVYGQAGMGKTTFALSAPKPLLLDFDNGVKRVNTAHLDDNVGIVQVSSWQDILNLLNYNKKDLEEFDTIVVDTIGKMIDFIIAYRCNGRNPQIQDWGTINNDFKWFTSSLSQLNKNIVFVAHRDTRKEGESTVYIPALREKNYNNIVTDLDLLGYLEMRSENGQQIRTITFDPTSRNDGKNTCQLPGCMQIPVILDANGQPTAPNNFIATQILSRYQSMIAQKEEKVKEYNKALEEIKERVQLITDARGANHFIEHIKDYANLGNSIILHARSLFTEKVSALKLVYNKETKQYEDPQAA
;
A
#
# COMPACT_ATOMS: atom_id res chain seq x y z
N MET A 1 -14.69 12.74 -20.60
CA MET A 1 -13.73 13.00 -19.49
C MET A 1 -12.32 12.80 -20.02
N SER A 2 -11.38 13.69 -19.71
CA SER A 2 -9.98 13.53 -20.12
C SER A 2 -9.39 12.29 -19.46
N MET A 3 -8.64 11.47 -20.20
CA MET A 3 -7.87 10.35 -19.62
C MET A 3 -6.66 10.84 -18.83
N ILE A 4 -6.18 12.06 -19.10
CA ILE A 4 -5.06 12.69 -18.41
C ILE A 4 -5.61 13.41 -17.19
N LYS A 5 -5.18 12.98 -16.02
CA LYS A 5 -5.48 13.62 -14.72
C LYS A 5 -4.22 14.32 -14.20
N ARG A 6 -4.38 15.44 -13.55
CA ARG A 6 -3.29 16.07 -12.79
C ARG A 6 -3.05 15.30 -11.49
N SER A 7 -1.86 15.45 -10.90
CA SER A 7 -1.47 14.72 -9.68
C SER A 7 -2.45 14.91 -8.52
N ASN A 8 -3.11 16.06 -8.42
CA ASN A 8 -4.12 16.38 -7.41
C ASN A 8 -5.53 15.81 -7.72
N GLU A 9 -5.73 15.26 -8.91
CA GLU A 9 -6.99 14.64 -9.34
C GLU A 9 -6.96 13.10 -9.23
N ILE A 10 -5.80 12.55 -8.85
CA ILE A 10 -5.62 11.09 -8.70
C ILE A 10 -6.14 10.68 -7.34
N ALA A 11 -7.20 9.86 -7.32
CA ALA A 11 -7.66 9.22 -6.10
C ALA A 11 -6.60 8.24 -5.59
N ILE A 12 -6.10 8.46 -4.39
CA ILE A 12 -5.13 7.56 -3.76
C ILE A 12 -5.89 6.32 -3.28
N GLN A 13 -5.42 5.13 -3.69
CA GLN A 13 -6.00 3.88 -3.20
C GLN A 13 -5.69 3.73 -1.70
N LYS A 14 -6.74 3.45 -0.91
CA LYS A 14 -6.64 3.25 0.55
C LYS A 14 -6.46 1.78 0.94
N ASN A 15 -6.68 0.87 -0.01
CA ASN A 15 -6.52 -0.57 0.17
C ASN A 15 -5.06 -0.96 0.00
N VAL A 16 -4.61 -1.94 0.79
CA VAL A 16 -3.23 -2.41 0.83
C VAL A 16 -3.16 -3.84 0.30
N LYS A 17 -2.19 -4.08 -0.57
CA LYS A 17 -1.80 -5.43 -0.98
C LYS A 17 -0.53 -5.81 -0.24
N MET A 18 -0.59 -6.83 0.58
CA MET A 18 0.56 -7.28 1.34
C MET A 18 0.79 -8.77 1.19
N MET A 19 2.03 -9.17 1.39
CA MET A 19 2.41 -10.56 1.60
C MET A 19 3.12 -10.70 2.92
N VAL A 20 2.72 -11.71 3.70
CA VAL A 20 3.44 -12.15 4.90
C VAL A 20 4.04 -13.51 4.65
N TYR A 21 5.33 -13.66 4.95
CA TYR A 21 6.00 -14.94 4.82
C TYR A 21 6.86 -15.25 6.04
N GLY A 22 7.13 -16.53 6.26
CA GLY A 22 7.89 -16.99 7.42
C GLY A 22 7.83 -18.49 7.57
N GLN A 23 8.54 -19.02 8.56
CA GLN A 23 8.58 -20.45 8.85
C GLN A 23 7.18 -20.98 9.22
N ALA A 24 6.96 -22.28 9.05
CA ALA A 24 5.75 -22.94 9.54
C ALA A 24 5.61 -22.74 11.07
N GLY A 25 4.36 -22.59 11.55
CA GLY A 25 4.10 -22.37 12.97
C GLY A 25 4.30 -20.95 13.50
N MET A 26 4.75 -19.99 12.69
CA MET A 26 4.96 -18.60 13.13
C MET A 26 3.68 -17.79 13.32
N GLY A 27 2.49 -18.35 13.04
CA GLY A 27 1.21 -17.65 13.19
C GLY A 27 0.85 -16.73 12.01
N LYS A 28 1.31 -17.05 10.80
CA LYS A 28 1.02 -16.27 9.58
C LYS A 28 -0.49 -16.15 9.30
N THR A 29 -1.22 -17.26 9.38
CA THR A 29 -2.69 -17.28 9.21
C THR A 29 -3.37 -16.40 10.25
N THR A 30 -3.04 -16.55 11.54
CA THR A 30 -3.58 -15.72 12.63
C THR A 30 -3.27 -14.24 12.39
N PHE A 31 -2.06 -13.91 11.95
CA PHE A 31 -1.68 -12.55 11.59
C PHE A 31 -2.54 -12.03 10.42
N ALA A 32 -2.70 -12.80 9.35
CA ALA A 32 -3.51 -12.41 8.20
C ALA A 32 -4.98 -12.18 8.55
N LEU A 33 -5.53 -12.99 9.45
CA LEU A 33 -6.90 -12.85 9.97
C LEU A 33 -7.09 -11.64 10.91
N SER A 34 -6.03 -10.93 11.28
CA SER A 34 -6.14 -9.66 12.03
C SER A 34 -6.53 -8.46 11.15
N ALA A 35 -6.75 -8.66 9.86
CA ALA A 35 -7.30 -7.68 8.92
C ALA A 35 -8.81 -7.47 9.15
N PRO A 36 -9.38 -6.34 8.70
CA PRO A 36 -10.82 -6.09 8.86
C PRO A 36 -11.64 -7.04 7.96
N LYS A 37 -12.68 -7.65 8.53
CA LYS A 37 -13.63 -8.57 7.86
C LYS A 37 -12.95 -9.48 6.82
N PRO A 38 -12.05 -10.36 7.24
CA PRO A 38 -11.27 -11.16 6.30
C PRO A 38 -12.09 -12.32 5.74
N LEU A 39 -11.99 -12.54 4.42
CA LEU A 39 -12.36 -13.79 3.76
C LEU A 39 -11.10 -14.62 3.53
N LEU A 40 -10.99 -15.76 4.20
CA LEU A 40 -9.89 -16.70 4.05
C LEU A 40 -10.16 -17.66 2.89
N LEU A 41 -9.32 -17.61 1.86
CA LEU A 41 -9.23 -18.65 0.85
C LEU A 41 -8.19 -19.68 1.33
N ASP A 42 -8.67 -20.74 1.97
CA ASP A 42 -7.85 -21.76 2.62
C ASP A 42 -7.48 -22.90 1.64
N PHE A 43 -6.27 -22.83 1.07
CA PHE A 43 -5.75 -23.80 0.10
C PHE A 43 -5.01 -24.98 0.75
N ASP A 44 -4.55 -24.84 1.99
CA ASP A 44 -3.79 -25.90 2.67
C ASP A 44 -4.55 -26.55 3.83
N ASN A 45 -5.84 -26.23 3.94
CA ASN A 45 -6.70 -26.69 5.03
C ASN A 45 -6.10 -26.32 6.41
N GLY A 46 -5.53 -25.11 6.48
CA GLY A 46 -4.80 -24.56 7.62
C GLY A 46 -5.69 -24.04 8.72
N VAL A 47 -6.92 -23.64 8.39
CA VAL A 47 -7.88 -23.05 9.33
C VAL A 47 -8.13 -23.91 10.56
N LYS A 48 -8.13 -25.24 10.43
CA LYS A 48 -8.28 -26.19 11.55
C LYS A 48 -7.19 -26.06 12.62
N ARG A 49 -6.07 -25.41 12.33
CA ARG A 49 -4.93 -25.19 13.24
C ARG A 49 -4.97 -23.81 13.89
N VAL A 50 -5.89 -22.95 13.45
CA VAL A 50 -6.09 -21.63 14.02
C VAL A 50 -6.91 -21.76 15.30
N ASN A 51 -6.49 -21.06 16.36
CA ASN A 51 -7.28 -21.03 17.59
C ASN A 51 -8.65 -20.39 17.29
N THR A 52 -9.73 -21.03 17.78
CA THR A 52 -11.12 -20.56 17.56
C THR A 52 -11.35 -19.14 18.05
N ALA A 53 -10.59 -18.68 19.05
CA ALA A 53 -10.62 -17.30 19.51
C ALA A 53 -10.22 -16.25 18.43
N HIS A 54 -9.63 -16.68 17.32
CA HIS A 54 -9.28 -15.83 16.18
C HIS A 54 -10.23 -16.00 14.99
N LEU A 55 -11.27 -16.80 15.14
CA LEU A 55 -12.30 -17.10 14.13
C LEU A 55 -13.64 -16.58 14.67
N ASP A 56 -13.80 -15.26 14.70
CA ASP A 56 -15.06 -14.62 15.06
C ASP A 56 -16.06 -14.60 13.88
N ASP A 57 -17.28 -14.15 14.12
CA ASP A 57 -18.35 -14.10 13.12
C ASP A 57 -18.07 -13.19 11.92
N ASN A 58 -16.98 -12.38 11.97
CA ASN A 58 -16.56 -11.52 10.86
C ASN A 58 -15.59 -12.22 9.89
N VAL A 59 -15.15 -13.44 10.21
CA VAL A 59 -14.23 -14.22 9.39
C VAL A 59 -15.01 -15.13 8.46
N GLY A 60 -14.98 -14.84 7.15
CA GLY A 60 -15.45 -15.78 6.14
C GLY A 60 -14.37 -16.80 5.77
N ILE A 61 -14.76 -18.02 5.41
CA ILE A 61 -13.84 -19.10 5.06
C ILE A 61 -14.33 -19.81 3.80
N VAL A 62 -13.49 -19.88 2.79
CA VAL A 62 -13.66 -20.77 1.64
C VAL A 62 -12.59 -21.87 1.74
N GLN A 63 -13.01 -23.08 2.10
CA GLN A 63 -12.14 -24.28 2.00
C GLN A 63 -12.04 -24.66 0.53
N VAL A 64 -10.90 -24.32 -0.09
CA VAL A 64 -10.67 -24.56 -1.51
C VAL A 64 -10.33 -26.03 -1.72
N SER A 65 -11.13 -26.73 -2.51
CA SER A 65 -10.92 -28.14 -2.87
C SER A 65 -10.43 -28.33 -4.30
N SER A 66 -10.66 -27.33 -5.16
CA SER A 66 -10.20 -27.34 -6.56
C SER A 66 -9.96 -25.90 -7.06
N TRP A 67 -9.18 -25.78 -8.14
CA TRP A 67 -9.03 -24.48 -8.84
C TRP A 67 -10.37 -23.98 -9.41
N GLN A 68 -11.28 -24.91 -9.73
CA GLN A 68 -12.62 -24.58 -10.23
C GLN A 68 -13.43 -23.77 -9.20
N ASP A 69 -13.23 -24.00 -7.89
CA ASP A 69 -13.92 -23.24 -6.83
C ASP A 69 -13.53 -21.76 -6.91
N ILE A 70 -12.27 -21.46 -7.17
CA ILE A 70 -11.76 -20.10 -7.36
C ILE A 70 -12.31 -19.45 -8.64
N LEU A 71 -12.36 -20.20 -9.74
CA LEU A 71 -12.96 -19.74 -10.98
C LEU A 71 -14.44 -19.39 -10.79
N ASN A 72 -15.18 -20.22 -10.07
CA ASN A 72 -16.59 -20.00 -9.74
C ASN A 72 -16.76 -18.78 -8.84
N LEU A 73 -15.96 -18.66 -7.78
CA LEU A 73 -16.02 -17.54 -6.84
C LEU A 73 -15.79 -16.20 -7.56
N LEU A 74 -14.73 -16.11 -8.36
CA LEU A 74 -14.32 -14.85 -8.97
C LEU A 74 -15.10 -14.48 -10.25
N ASN A 75 -15.72 -15.46 -10.94
CA ASN A 75 -16.48 -15.18 -12.16
C ASN A 75 -17.99 -15.04 -11.91
N TYR A 76 -18.54 -15.83 -11.00
CA TYR A 76 -20.01 -15.95 -10.85
C TYR A 76 -20.53 -15.47 -9.49
N ASN A 77 -19.72 -15.56 -8.43
CA ASN A 77 -20.15 -15.31 -7.06
C ASN A 77 -19.52 -14.05 -6.46
N LYS A 78 -19.18 -13.05 -7.28
CA LYS A 78 -18.56 -11.79 -6.80
C LYS A 78 -19.37 -11.05 -5.74
N LYS A 79 -20.70 -11.21 -5.75
CA LYS A 79 -21.58 -10.58 -4.74
C LYS A 79 -21.30 -11.08 -3.34
N ASP A 80 -20.93 -12.36 -3.19
CA ASP A 80 -20.61 -12.94 -1.90
C ASP A 80 -19.34 -12.34 -1.30
N LEU A 81 -18.52 -11.67 -2.13
CA LEU A 81 -17.32 -10.98 -1.69
C LEU A 81 -17.60 -9.58 -1.12
N GLU A 82 -18.78 -8.99 -1.36
CA GLU A 82 -19.08 -7.61 -0.99
C GLU A 82 -19.08 -7.40 0.53
N GLU A 83 -19.42 -8.41 1.30
CA GLU A 83 -19.46 -8.39 2.76
C GLU A 83 -18.08 -8.22 3.40
N PHE A 84 -17.00 -8.64 2.71
CA PHE A 84 -15.65 -8.69 3.24
C PHE A 84 -14.82 -7.48 2.81
N ASP A 85 -13.99 -6.96 3.70
CA ASP A 85 -13.09 -5.85 3.42
C ASP A 85 -11.68 -6.31 2.98
N THR A 86 -11.35 -7.58 3.29
CA THR A 86 -10.03 -8.16 3.03
C THR A 86 -10.16 -9.57 2.46
N ILE A 87 -9.35 -9.89 1.44
CA ILE A 87 -9.18 -11.27 0.94
C ILE A 87 -7.82 -11.79 1.43
N VAL A 88 -7.84 -12.91 2.13
CA VAL A 88 -6.63 -13.63 2.59
C VAL A 88 -6.44 -14.88 1.75
N VAL A 89 -5.25 -15.05 1.16
CA VAL A 89 -4.88 -16.23 0.36
C VAL A 89 -3.86 -17.06 1.13
N ASP A 90 -4.25 -18.19 1.69
CA ASP A 90 -3.40 -19.03 2.54
C ASP A 90 -3.34 -20.49 2.04
N THR A 91 -2.26 -20.91 1.45
CA THR A 91 -1.05 -20.17 1.08
C THR A 91 -0.99 -19.99 -0.44
N ILE A 92 -0.33 -18.93 -0.86
CA ILE A 92 -0.15 -18.65 -2.30
C ILE A 92 0.67 -19.74 -3.00
N GLY A 93 1.58 -20.41 -2.29
CA GLY A 93 2.32 -21.56 -2.83
C GLY A 93 1.39 -22.74 -3.13
N LYS A 94 0.49 -23.07 -2.19
CA LYS A 94 -0.52 -24.11 -2.40
C LYS A 94 -1.51 -23.77 -3.50
N MET A 95 -1.91 -22.52 -3.62
CA MET A 95 -2.76 -22.06 -4.71
C MET A 95 -2.14 -22.39 -6.08
N ILE A 96 -0.81 -22.26 -6.24
CA ILE A 96 -0.12 -22.66 -7.48
C ILE A 96 -0.23 -24.17 -7.71
N ASP A 97 -0.15 -25.00 -6.66
CA ASP A 97 -0.32 -26.46 -6.79
C ASP A 97 -1.72 -26.80 -7.33
N PHE A 98 -2.78 -26.07 -6.90
CA PHE A 98 -4.15 -26.24 -7.43
C PHE A 98 -4.24 -25.86 -8.92
N ILE A 99 -3.58 -24.79 -9.35
CA ILE A 99 -3.50 -24.42 -10.76
C ILE A 99 -2.80 -25.51 -11.56
N ILE A 100 -1.68 -26.04 -11.06
CA ILE A 100 -0.94 -27.13 -11.69
C ILE A 100 -1.83 -28.37 -11.82
N ALA A 101 -2.49 -28.80 -10.75
CA ALA A 101 -3.37 -29.97 -10.75
C ALA A 101 -4.51 -29.80 -11.80
N TYR A 102 -5.09 -28.62 -11.88
CA TYR A 102 -6.16 -28.30 -12.83
C TYR A 102 -5.67 -28.31 -14.28
N ARG A 103 -4.52 -27.67 -14.56
CA ARG A 103 -3.99 -27.55 -15.93
C ARG A 103 -3.33 -28.81 -16.44
N CYS A 104 -2.75 -29.59 -15.55
CA CYS A 104 -2.00 -30.80 -15.90
C CYS A 104 -2.78 -32.10 -15.65
N ASN A 105 -4.06 -32.03 -15.22
CA ASN A 105 -4.85 -33.23 -14.90
C ASN A 105 -4.12 -34.21 -13.96
N GLY A 106 -3.45 -33.68 -12.94
CA GLY A 106 -2.71 -34.47 -11.94
C GLY A 106 -1.32 -34.97 -12.36
N ARG A 107 -0.90 -34.79 -13.62
CA ARG A 107 0.48 -35.10 -14.04
C ARG A 107 1.47 -34.00 -13.65
N ASN A 108 2.75 -34.32 -13.62
CA ASN A 108 3.78 -33.29 -13.46
C ASN A 108 3.78 -32.30 -14.64
N PRO A 109 3.96 -31.00 -14.37
CA PRO A 109 3.99 -29.96 -15.41
C PRO A 109 5.24 -30.13 -16.30
N GLN A 110 5.04 -30.03 -17.61
CA GLN A 110 6.09 -29.99 -18.62
C GLN A 110 6.42 -28.50 -18.93
N ILE A 111 7.51 -28.28 -19.68
CA ILE A 111 7.97 -26.90 -20.02
C ILE A 111 6.85 -26.07 -20.66
N GLN A 112 6.06 -26.65 -21.54
CA GLN A 112 4.96 -25.99 -22.25
C GLN A 112 3.78 -25.60 -21.34
N ASP A 113 3.55 -26.30 -20.23
CA ASP A 113 2.44 -26.05 -19.32
C ASP A 113 2.64 -24.75 -18.51
N TRP A 114 3.90 -24.38 -18.27
CA TRP A 114 4.23 -23.22 -17.42
C TRP A 114 3.70 -21.89 -17.98
N GLY A 115 3.53 -21.75 -19.28
CA GLY A 115 2.91 -20.60 -19.89
C GLY A 115 1.48 -20.38 -19.36
N THR A 116 0.67 -21.43 -19.42
CA THR A 116 -0.73 -21.41 -18.97
C THR A 116 -0.86 -21.28 -17.45
N ILE A 117 -0.02 -22.01 -16.70
CA ILE A 117 0.02 -21.92 -15.23
C ILE A 117 0.32 -20.47 -14.77
N ASN A 118 1.32 -19.84 -15.38
CA ASN A 118 1.67 -18.46 -15.05
C ASN A 118 0.57 -17.47 -15.48
N ASN A 119 -0.16 -17.73 -16.56
CA ASN A 119 -1.29 -16.92 -16.99
C ASN A 119 -2.44 -17.01 -15.97
N ASP A 120 -2.75 -18.20 -15.44
CA ASP A 120 -3.77 -18.35 -14.40
C ASP A 120 -3.36 -17.65 -13.10
N PHE A 121 -2.10 -17.77 -12.71
CA PHE A 121 -1.56 -17.04 -11.57
C PHE A 121 -1.74 -15.52 -11.74
N LYS A 122 -1.36 -14.98 -12.91
CA LYS A 122 -1.51 -13.57 -13.23
C LYS A 122 -2.97 -13.15 -13.28
N TRP A 123 -3.84 -13.97 -13.87
CA TRP A 123 -5.28 -13.73 -13.90
C TRP A 123 -5.85 -13.62 -12.48
N PHE A 124 -5.51 -14.56 -11.59
CA PHE A 124 -5.96 -14.58 -10.21
C PHE A 124 -5.53 -13.31 -9.46
N THR A 125 -4.23 -12.99 -9.45
CA THR A 125 -3.71 -11.81 -8.75
C THR A 125 -4.29 -10.51 -9.29
N SER A 126 -4.49 -10.42 -10.62
CA SER A 126 -5.13 -9.27 -11.26
C SER A 126 -6.61 -9.17 -10.92
N SER A 127 -7.35 -10.31 -10.88
CA SER A 127 -8.76 -10.34 -10.50
C SER A 127 -8.97 -9.87 -9.06
N LEU A 128 -8.12 -10.31 -8.12
CA LEU A 128 -8.15 -9.83 -6.73
C LEU A 128 -7.88 -8.31 -6.68
N SER A 129 -6.94 -7.82 -7.45
CA SER A 129 -6.60 -6.39 -7.50
C SER A 129 -7.78 -5.50 -7.96
N GLN A 130 -8.68 -6.05 -8.77
CA GLN A 130 -9.87 -5.34 -9.26
C GLN A 130 -11.02 -5.30 -8.26
N LEU A 131 -10.97 -6.07 -7.18
CA LEU A 131 -12.03 -6.12 -6.16
C LEU A 131 -12.09 -4.87 -5.28
N ASN A 132 -11.08 -4.01 -5.33
CA ASN A 132 -10.99 -2.81 -4.48
C ASN A 132 -11.02 -3.12 -2.97
N LYS A 133 -10.37 -4.22 -2.58
CA LYS A 133 -10.27 -4.74 -1.21
C LYS A 133 -8.81 -4.82 -0.77
N ASN A 134 -8.58 -4.92 0.54
CA ASN A 134 -7.26 -5.30 1.01
C ASN A 134 -6.97 -6.75 0.62
N ILE A 135 -5.72 -7.04 0.25
CA ILE A 135 -5.30 -8.39 -0.12
C ILE A 135 -4.11 -8.78 0.77
N VAL A 136 -4.21 -9.93 1.42
CA VAL A 136 -3.14 -10.49 2.23
C VAL A 136 -2.77 -11.86 1.69
N PHE A 137 -1.59 -11.96 1.08
CA PHE A 137 -1.02 -13.24 0.67
C PHE A 137 -0.19 -13.82 1.82
N VAL A 138 -0.39 -15.10 2.10
CA VAL A 138 0.43 -15.87 3.04
C VAL A 138 1.34 -16.81 2.26
N ALA A 139 2.64 -16.80 2.58
CA ALA A 139 3.63 -17.68 1.96
C ALA A 139 4.49 -18.37 3.03
N HIS A 140 5.00 -19.56 2.72
CA HIS A 140 6.12 -20.13 3.45
C HIS A 140 7.40 -19.36 3.12
N ARG A 141 8.43 -19.50 3.95
CA ARG A 141 9.75 -18.96 3.64
C ARG A 141 10.57 -19.98 2.86
N ASP A 142 11.40 -19.46 1.99
CA ASP A 142 12.50 -20.14 1.31
C ASP A 142 13.79 -19.34 1.56
N THR A 143 14.88 -19.77 0.96
CA THR A 143 16.18 -19.11 1.07
C THR A 143 16.77 -18.87 -0.31
N ARG A 144 17.40 -17.70 -0.48
CA ARG A 144 18.20 -17.37 -1.67
C ARG A 144 19.65 -17.07 -1.22
N LYS A 145 20.63 -17.62 -1.93
CA LYS A 145 22.03 -17.28 -1.71
C LYS A 145 22.39 -16.00 -2.47
N GLU A 146 23.00 -15.06 -1.77
CA GLU A 146 23.56 -13.82 -2.33
C GLU A 146 25.03 -13.72 -1.89
N GLY A 147 25.93 -14.24 -2.75
CA GLY A 147 27.32 -14.43 -2.39
C GLY A 147 27.47 -15.43 -1.24
N GLU A 148 28.10 -15.01 -0.13
CA GLU A 148 28.23 -15.83 1.08
C GLU A 148 27.01 -15.73 2.02
N SER A 149 26.11 -14.79 1.79
CA SER A 149 24.94 -14.56 2.63
C SER A 149 23.75 -15.42 2.18
N THR A 150 22.89 -15.77 3.13
CA THR A 150 21.60 -16.43 2.87
C THR A 150 20.48 -15.50 3.27
N VAL A 151 19.61 -15.17 2.30
CA VAL A 151 18.48 -14.28 2.48
C VAL A 151 17.19 -15.09 2.51
N TYR A 152 16.30 -14.82 3.48
CA TYR A 152 14.97 -15.38 3.54
C TYR A 152 14.05 -14.68 2.55
N ILE A 153 13.31 -15.45 1.76
CA ILE A 153 12.40 -15.01 0.73
C ILE A 153 11.07 -15.78 0.82
N PRO A 154 9.96 -15.28 0.25
CA PRO A 154 8.77 -16.09 0.06
C PRO A 154 9.05 -17.33 -0.81
N ALA A 155 8.50 -18.49 -0.41
CA ALA A 155 8.59 -19.74 -1.15
C ALA A 155 7.72 -19.71 -2.40
N LEU A 156 8.18 -19.01 -3.42
CA LEU A 156 7.56 -18.89 -4.73
C LEU A 156 8.60 -19.10 -5.83
N ARG A 157 8.16 -19.64 -6.98
CA ARG A 157 9.02 -19.66 -8.16
C ARG A 157 9.41 -18.25 -8.57
N GLU A 158 10.64 -18.05 -8.99
CA GLU A 158 11.23 -16.74 -9.30
C GLU A 158 10.30 -15.86 -10.18
N LYS A 159 9.76 -16.42 -11.26
CA LYS A 159 8.86 -15.68 -12.15
C LYS A 159 7.59 -15.20 -11.44
N ASN A 160 6.99 -16.03 -10.59
CA ASN A 160 5.78 -15.67 -9.84
C ASN A 160 6.10 -14.70 -8.71
N TYR A 161 7.25 -14.88 -8.05
CA TYR A 161 7.76 -13.96 -7.05
C TYR A 161 7.96 -12.56 -7.64
N ASN A 162 8.72 -12.44 -8.73
CA ASN A 162 8.98 -11.16 -9.37
C ASN A 162 7.70 -10.45 -9.85
N ASN A 163 6.73 -11.22 -10.37
CA ASN A 163 5.46 -10.65 -10.81
C ASN A 163 4.63 -10.11 -9.64
N ILE A 164 4.54 -10.82 -8.53
CA ILE A 164 3.68 -10.40 -7.42
C ILE A 164 4.31 -9.32 -6.57
N VAL A 165 5.62 -9.39 -6.30
CA VAL A 165 6.31 -8.43 -5.42
C VAL A 165 6.27 -7.00 -5.97
N THR A 166 6.27 -6.84 -7.31
CA THR A 166 6.12 -5.52 -7.93
C THR A 166 4.78 -4.87 -7.58
N ASP A 167 3.70 -5.67 -7.48
CA ASP A 167 2.34 -5.20 -7.22
C ASP A 167 2.01 -5.05 -5.72
N LEU A 168 2.86 -5.57 -4.83
CA LEU A 168 2.65 -5.43 -3.38
C LEU A 168 3.00 -4.00 -2.91
N ASP A 169 2.26 -3.54 -1.90
CA ASP A 169 2.61 -2.38 -1.11
C ASP A 169 3.55 -2.76 0.04
N LEU A 170 3.34 -3.94 0.63
CA LEU A 170 4.09 -4.45 1.76
C LEU A 170 4.52 -5.90 1.54
N LEU A 171 5.80 -6.19 1.84
CA LEU A 171 6.32 -7.56 1.97
C LEU A 171 6.91 -7.71 3.36
N GLY A 172 6.30 -8.54 4.21
CA GLY A 172 6.67 -8.69 5.61
C GLY A 172 7.21 -10.07 5.96
N TYR A 173 8.39 -10.12 6.57
CA TYR A 173 8.98 -11.33 7.13
C TYR A 173 8.55 -11.50 8.58
N LEU A 174 7.84 -12.58 8.87
CA LEU A 174 7.34 -12.94 10.19
C LEU A 174 8.29 -13.95 10.86
N GLU A 175 8.81 -13.59 12.03
CA GLU A 175 9.70 -14.46 12.79
C GLU A 175 9.48 -14.34 14.31
N MET A 176 10.01 -15.31 15.04
CA MET A 176 10.20 -15.22 16.50
C MET A 176 11.65 -14.82 16.77
N ARG A 177 11.83 -13.82 17.64
CA ARG A 177 13.13 -13.37 18.12
C ARG A 177 13.23 -13.58 19.63
N SER A 178 14.41 -13.86 20.13
CA SER A 178 14.69 -13.82 21.55
C SER A 178 15.25 -12.44 21.92
N GLU A 179 14.56 -11.73 22.79
CA GLU A 179 14.98 -10.43 23.28
C GLU A 179 14.88 -10.42 24.79
N ASN A 180 15.97 -10.16 25.48
CA ASN A 180 16.06 -10.20 26.95
C ASN A 180 15.54 -11.50 27.57
N GLY A 181 15.75 -12.65 26.90
CA GLY A 181 15.29 -13.97 27.35
C GLY A 181 13.81 -14.25 27.09
N GLN A 182 13.09 -13.31 26.50
CA GLN A 182 11.69 -13.49 26.09
C GLN A 182 11.58 -13.75 24.60
N GLN A 183 10.66 -14.62 24.21
CA GLN A 183 10.32 -14.85 22.81
C GLN A 183 9.29 -13.80 22.36
N ILE A 184 9.68 -12.96 21.41
CA ILE A 184 8.80 -11.97 20.82
C ILE A 184 8.55 -12.30 19.35
N ARG A 185 7.33 -12.08 18.89
CA ARG A 185 6.96 -12.22 17.48
C ARG A 185 7.08 -10.86 16.81
N THR A 186 7.80 -10.82 15.67
CA THR A 186 8.00 -9.57 14.92
C THR A 186 7.67 -9.79 13.45
N ILE A 187 7.21 -8.70 12.79
CA ILE A 187 7.13 -8.60 11.34
C ILE A 187 8.07 -7.50 10.87
N THR A 188 8.92 -7.82 9.88
CA THR A 188 9.91 -6.89 9.31
C THR A 188 9.52 -6.60 7.87
N PHE A 189 9.23 -5.32 7.55
CA PHE A 189 8.84 -4.86 6.22
C PHE A 189 10.02 -4.31 5.40
N ASP A 190 11.04 -3.78 6.07
CA ASP A 190 12.21 -3.29 5.36
C ASP A 190 13.11 -4.46 4.92
N PRO A 191 13.71 -4.40 3.73
CA PRO A 191 14.71 -5.39 3.32
C PRO A 191 15.94 -5.28 4.23
N THR A 192 16.49 -6.41 4.62
CA THR A 192 17.71 -6.51 5.44
C THR A 192 18.69 -7.49 4.81
N SER A 193 19.89 -7.63 5.38
CA SER A 193 20.84 -8.67 4.96
C SER A 193 20.32 -10.10 5.18
N ARG A 194 19.20 -10.28 5.90
CA ARG A 194 18.62 -11.60 6.24
C ARG A 194 17.31 -11.91 5.55
N ASN A 195 16.57 -10.90 5.11
CA ASN A 195 15.23 -11.07 4.55
C ASN A 195 14.92 -10.05 3.47
N ASP A 196 14.17 -10.48 2.47
CA ASP A 196 13.51 -9.58 1.54
C ASP A 196 12.38 -8.83 2.24
N GLY A 197 12.12 -7.60 1.78
CA GLY A 197 11.07 -6.75 2.31
C GLY A 197 10.62 -5.71 1.32
N LYS A 198 9.44 -5.12 1.56
CA LYS A 198 8.92 -3.96 0.84
C LYS A 198 8.03 -3.14 1.76
N ASN A 199 8.23 -1.83 1.78
CA ASN A 199 7.54 -0.91 2.69
C ASN A 199 7.19 0.41 1.99
N THR A 200 6.23 0.38 1.07
CA THR A 200 5.77 1.60 0.39
C THR A 200 4.77 2.40 1.23
N CYS A 201 4.23 1.79 2.28
CA CYS A 201 3.29 2.43 3.21
C CYS A 201 3.98 3.27 4.30
N GLN A 202 5.32 3.36 4.29
CA GLN A 202 6.11 4.12 5.28
C GLN A 202 5.82 3.70 6.74
N LEU A 203 5.59 2.42 6.96
CA LEU A 203 5.43 1.84 8.30
C LEU A 203 6.80 1.73 9.00
N PRO A 204 6.83 1.54 10.34
CA PRO A 204 8.05 1.11 11.02
C PRO A 204 8.64 -0.14 10.36
N GLY A 205 9.94 -0.14 10.07
CA GLY A 205 10.60 -1.22 9.33
C GLY A 205 10.48 -2.58 10.01
N CYS A 206 10.39 -2.61 11.35
CA CYS A 206 10.10 -3.80 12.14
C CYS A 206 9.06 -3.46 13.21
N MET A 207 8.06 -4.35 13.38
CA MET A 207 6.98 -4.17 14.34
C MET A 207 6.81 -5.43 15.19
N GLN A 208 6.65 -5.25 16.50
CA GLN A 208 6.31 -6.35 17.40
C GLN A 208 4.81 -6.66 17.31
N ILE A 209 4.49 -7.94 17.19
CA ILE A 209 3.10 -8.44 17.23
C ILE A 209 2.78 -8.88 18.65
N PRO A 210 1.75 -8.32 19.28
CA PRO A 210 1.39 -8.67 20.66
C PRO A 210 0.92 -10.13 20.77
N VAL A 211 1.15 -10.72 21.93
CA VAL A 211 0.50 -11.98 22.33
C VAL A 211 -0.91 -11.62 22.80
N ILE A 212 -1.91 -12.19 22.16
CA ILE A 212 -3.34 -11.91 22.43
C ILE A 212 -4.09 -13.09 23.04
N LEU A 213 -3.38 -14.12 23.44
CA LEU A 213 -3.89 -15.27 24.17
C LEU A 213 -3.15 -15.41 25.49
N ASP A 214 -3.87 -15.78 26.54
CA ASP A 214 -3.28 -16.18 27.81
C ASP A 214 -2.67 -17.62 27.77
N ALA A 215 -2.15 -18.08 28.88
CA ALA A 215 -1.57 -19.41 29.01
C ALA A 215 -2.59 -20.56 28.79
N ASN A 216 -3.88 -20.28 28.91
CA ASN A 216 -4.96 -21.21 28.71
C ASN A 216 -5.55 -21.15 27.28
N GLY A 217 -4.97 -20.29 26.43
CA GLY A 217 -5.44 -20.06 25.05
C GLY A 217 -6.70 -19.20 24.95
N GLN A 218 -7.07 -18.48 26.02
CA GLN A 218 -8.20 -17.55 26.02
C GLN A 218 -7.78 -16.18 25.50
N PRO A 219 -8.62 -15.48 24.71
CA PRO A 219 -8.30 -14.18 24.15
C PRO A 219 -8.20 -13.11 25.26
N THR A 220 -7.09 -12.38 25.27
CA THR A 220 -6.84 -11.23 26.15
C THR A 220 -7.03 -9.89 25.43
N ALA A 221 -7.05 -9.93 24.10
CA ALA A 221 -7.29 -8.79 23.23
C ALA A 221 -7.83 -9.27 21.86
N PRO A 222 -8.52 -8.41 21.10
CA PRO A 222 -8.98 -8.75 19.77
C PRO A 222 -7.82 -8.95 18.79
N ASN A 223 -7.99 -9.87 17.83
CA ASN A 223 -7.03 -10.10 16.75
C ASN A 223 -7.21 -9.05 15.65
N ASN A 224 -6.63 -7.86 15.79
CA ASN A 224 -6.84 -6.73 14.89
C ASN A 224 -5.56 -5.97 14.50
N PHE A 225 -4.41 -6.64 14.54
CA PHE A 225 -3.12 -5.98 14.30
C PHE A 225 -3.01 -5.33 12.91
N ILE A 226 -3.39 -6.02 11.84
CA ILE A 226 -3.40 -5.45 10.48
C ILE A 226 -4.35 -4.25 10.43
N ALA A 227 -5.56 -4.39 10.98
CA ALA A 227 -6.56 -3.32 10.96
C ALA A 227 -6.05 -2.05 11.66
N THR A 228 -5.49 -2.18 12.88
CA THR A 228 -5.14 -1.04 13.74
C THR A 228 -3.72 -0.52 13.55
N GLN A 229 -2.74 -1.40 13.30
CA GLN A 229 -1.33 -1.01 13.25
C GLN A 229 -0.82 -0.80 11.82
N ILE A 230 -1.43 -1.44 10.83
CA ILE A 230 -1.01 -1.33 9.43
C ILE A 230 -1.97 -0.42 8.65
N LEU A 231 -3.22 -0.83 8.49
CA LEU A 231 -4.19 -0.11 7.65
C LEU A 231 -4.54 1.27 8.21
N SER A 232 -4.81 1.37 9.52
CA SER A 232 -5.13 2.64 10.16
C SER A 232 -3.97 3.65 10.02
N ARG A 233 -2.71 3.22 10.20
CA ARG A 233 -1.54 4.10 10.01
C ARG A 233 -1.39 4.55 8.56
N TYR A 234 -1.53 3.63 7.61
CA TYR A 234 -1.47 3.96 6.19
C TYR A 234 -2.57 4.94 5.78
N GLN A 235 -3.80 4.68 6.19
CA GLN A 235 -4.95 5.56 5.92
C GLN A 235 -4.77 6.97 6.53
N SER A 236 -4.24 7.04 7.76
CA SER A 236 -3.92 8.31 8.41
C SER A 236 -2.85 9.10 7.64
N MET A 237 -1.81 8.41 7.17
CA MET A 237 -0.77 9.03 6.34
C MET A 237 -1.34 9.57 5.01
N ILE A 238 -2.21 8.81 4.35
CA ILE A 238 -2.87 9.26 3.12
C ILE A 238 -3.76 10.47 3.40
N ALA A 239 -4.59 10.44 4.47
CA ALA A 239 -5.44 11.56 4.84
C ALA A 239 -4.64 12.85 5.09
N GLN A 240 -3.51 12.75 5.77
CA GLN A 240 -2.60 13.88 5.98
C GLN A 240 -2.01 14.41 4.65
N LYS A 241 -1.67 13.53 3.71
CA LYS A 241 -1.20 13.95 2.38
C LYS A 241 -2.31 14.64 1.59
N GLU A 242 -3.52 14.08 1.60
CA GLU A 242 -4.69 14.68 0.95
C GLU A 242 -5.00 16.08 1.51
N GLU A 243 -4.90 16.25 2.83
CA GLU A 243 -5.13 17.55 3.48
C GLU A 243 -4.08 18.60 3.04
N LYS A 244 -2.80 18.23 3.08
CA LYS A 244 -1.72 19.12 2.59
C LYS A 244 -1.90 19.52 1.12
N VAL A 245 -2.36 18.59 0.27
CA VAL A 245 -2.64 18.89 -1.15
C VAL A 245 -3.82 19.86 -1.28
N LYS A 246 -4.87 19.72 -0.47
CA LYS A 246 -6.00 20.65 -0.45
C LYS A 246 -5.58 22.03 -0.02
N GLU A 247 -4.79 22.13 1.07
CA GLU A 247 -4.25 23.42 1.56
C GLU A 247 -3.38 24.11 0.49
N TYR A 248 -2.51 23.35 -0.16
CA TYR A 248 -1.66 23.84 -1.25
C TYR A 248 -2.49 24.38 -2.41
N ASN A 249 -3.48 23.63 -2.88
CA ASN A 249 -4.33 24.02 -3.99
C ASN A 249 -5.17 25.27 -3.65
N LYS A 250 -5.72 25.36 -2.44
CA LYS A 250 -6.44 26.53 -1.95
C LYS A 250 -5.57 27.79 -1.97
N ALA A 251 -4.34 27.67 -1.44
CA ALA A 251 -3.40 28.79 -1.44
C ALA A 251 -2.98 29.18 -2.86
N LEU A 252 -2.85 28.20 -3.77
CA LEU A 252 -2.55 28.47 -5.17
C LEU A 252 -3.64 29.27 -5.89
N GLU A 253 -4.91 28.93 -5.65
CA GLU A 253 -6.04 29.72 -6.20
C GLU A 253 -6.09 31.14 -5.57
N GLU A 254 -5.87 31.26 -4.27
CA GLU A 254 -5.79 32.57 -3.61
C GLU A 254 -4.65 33.44 -4.19
N ILE A 255 -3.47 32.86 -4.45
CA ILE A 255 -2.36 33.55 -5.10
C ILE A 255 -2.75 34.03 -6.50
N LYS A 256 -3.41 33.18 -7.30
CA LYS A 256 -3.88 33.56 -8.64
C LYS A 256 -4.84 34.74 -8.59
N GLU A 257 -5.82 34.70 -7.69
CA GLU A 257 -6.78 35.76 -7.51
C GLU A 257 -6.09 37.09 -7.08
N ARG A 258 -5.19 37.02 -6.08
CA ARG A 258 -4.43 38.20 -5.63
C ARG A 258 -3.56 38.77 -6.74
N VAL A 259 -2.88 37.94 -7.52
CA VAL A 259 -2.08 38.40 -8.67
C VAL A 259 -2.95 39.03 -9.76
N GLN A 260 -4.13 38.49 -10.03
CA GLN A 260 -5.07 39.07 -11.01
C GLN A 260 -5.56 40.50 -10.58
N LEU A 261 -5.73 40.74 -9.30
CA LEU A 261 -6.16 42.02 -8.74
C LEU A 261 -5.07 43.13 -8.77
N ILE A 262 -3.83 42.79 -9.08
CA ILE A 262 -2.76 43.81 -9.22
C ILE A 262 -3.03 44.63 -10.47
N THR A 263 -3.20 45.95 -10.30
CA THR A 263 -3.46 46.90 -11.38
C THR A 263 -2.38 47.96 -11.53
N ASP A 264 -1.53 48.13 -10.51
CA ASP A 264 -0.54 49.19 -10.40
C ASP A 264 0.68 48.78 -9.58
N ALA A 265 1.69 49.64 -9.47
CA ALA A 265 2.90 49.42 -8.68
C ALA A 265 2.61 49.24 -7.19
N ARG A 266 1.60 49.89 -6.63
CA ARG A 266 1.24 49.74 -5.22
C ARG A 266 0.72 48.35 -4.91
N GLY A 267 -0.15 47.82 -5.77
CA GLY A 267 -0.64 46.42 -5.65
C GLY A 267 0.47 45.40 -5.79
N ALA A 268 1.43 45.65 -6.71
CA ALA A 268 2.59 44.79 -6.92
C ALA A 268 3.49 44.74 -5.68
N ASN A 269 3.82 45.88 -5.09
CA ASN A 269 4.64 45.97 -3.87
C ASN A 269 3.97 45.30 -2.68
N HIS A 270 2.68 45.52 -2.49
CA HIS A 270 1.91 44.85 -1.44
C HIS A 270 1.91 43.35 -1.58
N PHE A 271 1.77 42.83 -2.80
CA PHE A 271 1.82 41.38 -3.03
C PHE A 271 3.16 40.77 -2.63
N ILE A 272 4.30 41.41 -3.01
CA ILE A 272 5.66 40.92 -2.69
C ILE A 272 5.91 40.90 -1.18
N GLU A 273 5.43 41.88 -0.43
CA GLU A 273 5.59 41.91 1.03
C GLU A 273 4.94 40.67 1.68
N HIS A 274 3.81 40.21 1.14
CA HIS A 274 3.00 39.13 1.70
C HIS A 274 3.27 37.75 1.04
N ILE A 275 4.13 37.65 0.04
CA ILE A 275 4.42 36.37 -0.62
C ILE A 275 5.01 35.32 0.34
N LYS A 276 5.70 35.79 1.38
CA LYS A 276 6.31 34.92 2.40
C LYS A 276 5.28 34.26 3.33
N ASP A 277 4.04 34.75 3.38
CA ASP A 277 2.97 34.18 4.19
C ASP A 277 2.62 32.74 3.76
N TYR A 278 2.95 32.40 2.52
CA TYR A 278 2.77 31.07 1.96
C TYR A 278 3.99 30.13 2.15
N ALA A 279 5.05 30.57 2.83
CA ALA A 279 6.30 29.81 2.95
C ALA A 279 6.15 28.48 3.73
N ASN A 280 5.17 28.40 4.62
CA ASN A 280 4.81 27.18 5.37
C ASN A 280 4.34 26.02 4.46
N LEU A 281 3.87 26.32 3.24
CA LEU A 281 3.43 25.33 2.25
C LEU A 281 4.54 24.84 1.33
N GLY A 282 5.77 25.30 1.56
CA GLY A 282 6.98 24.87 0.86
C GLY A 282 7.46 25.81 -0.24
N ASN A 283 8.68 25.59 -0.73
CA ASN A 283 9.31 26.46 -1.72
C ASN A 283 8.61 26.45 -3.09
N SER A 284 7.93 25.36 -3.46
CA SER A 284 7.26 25.25 -4.76
C SER A 284 6.15 26.28 -4.95
N ILE A 285 5.38 26.59 -3.91
CA ILE A 285 4.30 27.56 -3.99
C ILE A 285 4.86 28.98 -4.16
N ILE A 286 5.98 29.29 -3.48
CA ILE A 286 6.66 30.58 -3.61
C ILE A 286 7.21 30.77 -5.04
N LEU A 287 7.80 29.73 -5.62
CA LEU A 287 8.28 29.76 -7.01
C LEU A 287 7.11 29.99 -7.99
N HIS A 288 6.01 29.30 -7.78
CA HIS A 288 4.81 29.48 -8.61
C HIS A 288 4.20 30.88 -8.48
N ALA A 289 4.09 31.38 -7.26
CA ALA A 289 3.63 32.76 -6.99
C ALA A 289 4.51 33.79 -7.68
N ARG A 290 5.84 33.63 -7.63
CA ARG A 290 6.80 34.50 -8.33
C ARG A 290 6.65 34.45 -9.84
N SER A 291 6.42 33.27 -10.43
CA SER A 291 6.19 33.13 -11.87
C SER A 291 4.96 33.93 -12.31
N LEU A 292 3.82 33.70 -11.64
CA LEU A 292 2.56 34.43 -11.92
C LEU A 292 2.73 35.96 -11.75
N PHE A 293 3.40 36.35 -10.68
CA PHE A 293 3.67 37.74 -10.40
C PHE A 293 4.56 38.39 -11.49
N THR A 294 5.63 37.70 -11.92
CA THR A 294 6.53 38.19 -12.97
C THR A 294 5.79 38.40 -14.30
N GLU A 295 4.91 37.45 -14.66
CA GLU A 295 4.06 37.59 -15.84
C GLU A 295 3.14 38.83 -15.72
N LYS A 296 2.54 39.04 -14.56
CA LYS A 296 1.62 40.13 -14.30
C LYS A 296 2.30 41.51 -14.36
N VAL A 297 3.45 41.65 -13.66
CA VAL A 297 4.18 42.96 -13.66
C VAL A 297 4.73 43.28 -15.05
N SER A 298 5.12 42.27 -15.82
CA SER A 298 5.53 42.45 -17.22
C SER A 298 4.37 42.90 -18.10
N ALA A 299 3.19 42.31 -17.93
CA ALA A 299 1.98 42.72 -18.65
C ALA A 299 1.55 44.15 -18.33
N LEU A 300 1.74 44.61 -17.10
CA LEU A 300 1.47 45.97 -16.65
C LEU A 300 2.61 46.94 -16.96
N LYS A 301 3.73 46.45 -17.51
CA LYS A 301 4.94 47.24 -17.80
C LYS A 301 5.51 48.00 -16.59
N LEU A 302 5.35 47.42 -15.37
CA LEU A 302 5.91 48.00 -14.15
C LEU A 302 7.41 47.91 -14.15
N VAL A 303 8.11 48.94 -13.64
CA VAL A 303 9.58 49.00 -13.62
C VAL A 303 10.07 48.76 -12.19
N TYR A 304 11.03 47.88 -12.00
CA TYR A 304 11.62 47.64 -10.68
C TYR A 304 12.77 48.61 -10.43
N ASN A 305 12.59 49.50 -9.44
CA ASN A 305 13.64 50.42 -8.99
C ASN A 305 14.56 49.69 -7.98
N LYS A 306 15.85 49.60 -8.32
CA LYS A 306 16.88 48.93 -7.52
C LYS A 306 17.25 49.68 -6.25
N GLU A 307 17.11 51.01 -6.22
CA GLU A 307 17.44 51.87 -5.08
C GLU A 307 16.38 51.79 -4.01
N THR A 308 15.11 51.91 -4.39
CA THR A 308 13.97 51.84 -3.48
C THR A 308 13.55 50.40 -3.20
N LYS A 309 14.00 49.42 -4.01
CA LYS A 309 13.58 48.00 -3.98
C LYS A 309 12.08 47.81 -4.16
N GLN A 310 11.44 48.70 -4.92
CA GLN A 310 10.01 48.73 -5.20
C GLN A 310 9.72 48.77 -6.71
N TYR A 311 8.54 48.31 -7.08
CA TYR A 311 8.01 48.51 -8.45
C TYR A 311 7.40 49.92 -8.54
N GLU A 312 7.52 50.52 -9.70
CA GLU A 312 7.01 51.83 -10.08
C GLU A 312 6.13 51.72 -11.33
N ASP A 313 5.12 52.57 -11.41
CA ASP A 313 4.26 52.62 -12.59
C ASP A 313 5.04 53.19 -13.79
N PRO A 314 4.73 52.72 -15.03
CA PRO A 314 5.38 53.24 -16.19
C PRO A 314 5.15 54.77 -16.28
N GLN A 315 6.22 55.53 -16.50
CA GLN A 315 6.10 57.00 -16.73
C GLN A 315 5.23 57.22 -17.96
N ALA A 316 4.20 58.05 -17.81
CA ALA A 316 3.40 58.47 -18.96
C ALA A 316 4.29 59.17 -19.97
N ALA A 317 4.32 58.62 -21.22
CA ALA A 317 5.08 59.16 -22.32
C ALA A 317 4.48 60.46 -22.82
#